data_674f6f5381a93b3c29ce9f9bcf664ba8
#
_entry.id   674f6f5381a93b3c29ce9f9bcf664ba8
#
_cell.length_a   1.000
_cell.length_b   1.000
_cell.length_c   1.000
_cell.angle_alpha   90.00
_cell.angle_beta   90.00
_cell.angle_gamma   90.00
#
_symmetry.space_group_name_H-M   'P 1'
#
loop_
_entity.id
_entity.type
_entity.pdbx_description
1 polymer ?
#
loop_
_entity_poly.entity_id
_entity_poly.type
_entity_poly.pdbx_seq_one_letter_code
_entity_poly.pdbx_strand_id
1 'polypeptide(L)'
;MKTYGVIMAGGGGTRFWPLSTKAEPKQFLNLSGKDILVNETIDRQHDLMDQKDIFIVTNETQAKMMKERTAGRIAADHILAEPAARNTAACIGYAAMEILHKYGDGVMCIFAADAYIRDEAEYTRVMKEAVRAVEETDALVTIGIHPTFPSTGYGYIRSVEEAGKVWRKVCLLYTSPS
;
A
#
# COMPACT_ATOMS: atom_id res chain seq x y z
N MET A 1 -8.96 -12.49 -11.94
CA MET A 1 -8.84 -13.06 -10.57
C MET A 1 -9.51 -12.12 -9.57
N LYS A 2 -9.74 -12.54 -8.32
CA LYS A 2 -10.19 -11.62 -7.26
C LYS A 2 -9.04 -10.69 -6.86
N THR A 3 -9.34 -9.41 -6.62
CA THR A 3 -8.33 -8.43 -6.23
C THR A 3 -8.53 -8.02 -4.78
N TYR A 4 -7.46 -8.04 -3.99
CA TYR A 4 -7.45 -7.65 -2.59
C TYR A 4 -6.53 -6.44 -2.39
N GLY A 5 -6.94 -5.51 -1.55
CA GLY A 5 -6.13 -4.37 -1.12
C GLY A 5 -5.49 -4.63 0.24
N VAL A 6 -4.21 -4.33 0.37
CA VAL A 6 -3.50 -4.39 1.65
C VAL A 6 -2.84 -3.05 1.92
N ILE A 7 -3.29 -2.34 2.94
CA ILE A 7 -2.76 -1.05 3.35
C ILE A 7 -1.77 -1.26 4.50
N MET A 8 -0.51 -0.95 4.26
CA MET A 8 0.54 -1.01 5.28
C MET A 8 0.51 0.25 6.14
N ALA A 9 0.19 0.10 7.42
CA ALA A 9 -0.03 1.19 8.37
C ALA A 9 0.69 1.00 9.73
N GLY A 10 1.78 0.23 9.78
CA GLY A 10 2.51 -0.08 11.01
C GLY A 10 3.67 0.87 11.37
N GLY A 11 3.95 1.87 10.54
CA GLY A 11 5.11 2.76 10.70
C GLY A 11 4.98 3.77 11.86
N GLY A 12 6.11 4.06 12.53
CA GLY A 12 6.19 5.01 13.65
C GLY A 12 6.13 6.50 13.28
N GLY A 13 6.19 6.84 11.98
CA GLY A 13 5.94 8.20 11.48
C GLY A 13 6.96 9.28 11.82
N THR A 14 8.18 8.94 12.24
CA THR A 14 9.21 9.90 12.71
C THR A 14 9.57 11.01 11.72
N ARG A 15 9.38 10.78 10.41
CA ARG A 15 9.68 11.76 9.35
C ARG A 15 8.72 12.95 9.32
N PHE A 16 7.56 12.87 9.96
CA PHE A 16 6.55 13.94 10.02
C PHE A 16 6.60 14.70 11.35
N TRP A 17 7.62 14.43 12.20
CA TRP A 17 7.79 15.21 13.42
C TRP A 17 7.92 16.72 13.10
N PRO A 18 7.28 17.66 13.82
CA PRO A 18 6.50 17.45 15.07
C PRO A 18 5.01 17.09 14.88
N LEU A 19 4.50 16.98 13.63
CA LEU A 19 3.10 16.68 13.37
C LEU A 19 2.72 15.26 13.78
N SER A 20 3.62 14.29 13.55
CA SER A 20 3.42 12.92 14.01
C SER A 20 4.14 12.65 15.33
N THR A 21 3.46 11.95 16.23
CA THR A 21 3.96 11.52 17.53
C THR A 21 3.62 10.04 17.75
N LYS A 22 4.10 9.47 18.86
CA LYS A 22 3.67 8.10 19.25
C LYS A 22 2.17 8.03 19.54
N ALA A 23 1.58 9.11 20.05
CA ALA A 23 0.15 9.19 20.35
C ALA A 23 -0.70 9.46 19.10
N GLU A 24 -0.15 10.15 18.12
CA GLU A 24 -0.81 10.45 16.84
C GLU A 24 0.15 10.09 15.69
N PRO A 25 0.22 8.79 15.29
CA PRO A 25 1.04 8.34 14.18
C PRO A 25 0.63 8.96 12.83
N LYS A 26 1.56 9.06 11.88
CA LYS A 26 1.39 9.77 10.61
C LYS A 26 0.12 9.37 9.82
N GLN A 27 -0.24 8.11 9.83
CA GLN A 27 -1.41 7.58 9.10
C GLN A 27 -2.75 8.14 9.60
N PHE A 28 -2.78 8.72 10.81
CA PHE A 28 -3.94 9.36 11.39
C PHE A 28 -3.94 10.88 11.26
N LEU A 29 -2.92 11.45 10.62
CA LEU A 29 -2.89 12.89 10.35
C LEU A 29 -3.82 13.24 9.19
N ASN A 30 -4.54 14.35 9.34
CA ASN A 30 -5.28 14.97 8.24
C ASN A 30 -4.39 16.07 7.63
N LEU A 31 -3.72 15.74 6.51
CA LEU A 31 -2.82 16.66 5.82
C LEU A 31 -3.46 17.34 4.62
N SER A 32 -4.50 16.76 4.04
CA SER A 32 -5.22 17.29 2.88
C SER A 32 -6.35 18.27 3.25
N GLY A 33 -6.79 18.23 4.52
CA GLY A 33 -7.99 18.90 4.99
C GLY A 33 -9.29 18.13 4.73
N LYS A 34 -9.24 16.96 4.08
CA LYS A 34 -10.42 16.12 3.80
C LYS A 34 -10.66 15.10 4.93
N ASP A 35 -9.72 14.17 5.10
CA ASP A 35 -9.79 13.12 6.12
C ASP A 35 -8.37 12.73 6.57
N ILE A 36 -8.24 11.76 7.47
CA ILE A 36 -6.95 11.18 7.86
C ILE A 36 -6.39 10.34 6.71
N LEU A 37 -5.06 10.29 6.58
CA LEU A 37 -4.37 9.67 5.44
C LEU A 37 -4.80 8.22 5.17
N VAL A 38 -5.01 7.42 6.21
CA VAL A 38 -5.45 6.02 6.04
C VAL A 38 -6.86 5.95 5.43
N ASN A 39 -7.79 6.83 5.85
CA ASN A 39 -9.13 6.86 5.30
C ASN A 39 -9.13 7.31 3.83
N GLU A 40 -8.37 8.34 3.49
CA GLU A 40 -8.18 8.75 2.09
C GLU A 40 -7.58 7.63 1.24
N THR A 41 -6.67 6.84 1.82
CA THR A 41 -6.10 5.69 1.12
C THR A 41 -7.13 4.59 0.89
N ILE A 42 -8.01 4.31 1.85
CA ILE A 42 -9.12 3.37 1.71
C ILE A 42 -10.09 3.84 0.62
N ASP A 43 -10.56 5.08 0.75
CA ASP A 43 -11.59 5.65 -0.12
C ASP A 43 -11.12 5.74 -1.58
N ARG A 44 -9.83 5.97 -1.81
CA ARG A 44 -9.22 5.99 -3.16
C ARG A 44 -9.30 4.66 -3.90
N GLN A 45 -9.50 3.53 -3.20
CA GLN A 45 -9.54 2.21 -3.85
C GLN A 45 -10.92 1.85 -4.43
N HIS A 46 -11.94 2.68 -4.27
CA HIS A 46 -13.33 2.39 -4.65
C HIS A 46 -13.52 1.96 -6.12
N ASP A 47 -12.69 2.44 -7.04
CA ASP A 47 -12.72 2.08 -8.46
C ASP A 47 -11.91 0.82 -8.81
N LEU A 48 -11.17 0.28 -7.84
CA LEU A 48 -10.33 -0.91 -8.00
C LEU A 48 -10.95 -2.13 -7.36
N MET A 49 -11.55 -1.98 -6.19
CA MET A 49 -12.12 -3.08 -5.40
C MET A 49 -13.14 -2.59 -4.39
N ASP A 50 -13.98 -3.50 -3.90
CA ASP A 50 -14.90 -3.21 -2.81
C ASP A 50 -14.14 -3.04 -1.47
N GLN A 51 -14.67 -2.21 -0.57
CA GLN A 51 -14.09 -2.02 0.77
C GLN A 51 -13.98 -3.32 1.59
N LYS A 52 -14.91 -4.27 1.36
CA LYS A 52 -14.86 -5.61 1.99
C LYS A 52 -13.67 -6.46 1.56
N ASP A 53 -12.95 -6.08 0.52
CA ASP A 53 -11.76 -6.76 0.00
C ASP A 53 -10.47 -6.02 0.37
N ILE A 54 -10.57 -4.99 1.25
CA ILE A 54 -9.43 -4.22 1.75
C ILE A 54 -9.06 -4.68 3.17
N PHE A 55 -7.76 -4.85 3.40
CA PHE A 55 -7.15 -5.19 4.67
C PHE A 55 -6.16 -4.10 5.09
N ILE A 56 -5.99 -3.91 6.38
CA ILE A 56 -5.00 -2.99 6.94
C ILE A 56 -4.05 -3.80 7.81
N VAL A 57 -2.75 -3.70 7.55
CA VAL A 57 -1.73 -4.29 8.43
C VAL A 57 -1.12 -3.18 9.28
N THR A 58 -1.18 -3.36 10.58
CA THR A 58 -0.64 -2.41 11.57
C THR A 58 0.03 -3.16 12.71
N ASN A 59 0.66 -2.45 13.65
CA ASN A 59 1.21 -3.08 14.84
C ASN A 59 0.15 -3.20 15.96
N GLU A 60 0.38 -4.07 16.94
CA GLU A 60 -0.56 -4.31 18.04
C GLU A 60 -0.93 -3.03 18.81
N THR A 61 0.05 -2.12 19.01
CA THR A 61 -0.17 -0.89 19.76
C THR A 61 -1.12 0.09 19.08
N GLN A 62 -1.18 0.04 17.74
CA GLN A 62 -2.01 0.92 16.92
C GLN A 62 -3.33 0.26 16.47
N ALA A 63 -3.45 -1.06 16.61
CA ALA A 63 -4.60 -1.82 16.12
C ALA A 63 -5.95 -1.33 16.68
N LYS A 64 -5.99 -0.97 17.97
CA LYS A 64 -7.21 -0.43 18.60
C LYS A 64 -7.60 0.91 17.96
N MET A 65 -6.64 1.85 17.87
CA MET A 65 -6.87 3.16 17.26
C MET A 65 -7.26 3.02 15.79
N MET A 66 -6.64 2.08 15.06
CA MET A 66 -6.99 1.79 13.67
C MET A 66 -8.44 1.37 13.54
N LYS A 67 -8.91 0.43 14.36
CA LYS A 67 -10.31 -0.01 14.37
C LYS A 67 -11.29 1.12 14.66
N GLU A 68 -10.96 2.00 15.60
CA GLU A 68 -11.80 3.15 15.95
C GLU A 68 -11.85 4.20 14.83
N ARG A 69 -10.69 4.53 14.24
CA ARG A 69 -10.56 5.60 13.23
C ARG A 69 -11.02 5.21 11.83
N THR A 70 -11.05 3.90 11.52
CA THR A 70 -11.56 3.37 10.23
C THR A 70 -12.95 2.73 10.37
N ALA A 71 -13.61 2.92 11.50
CA ALA A 71 -14.95 2.35 11.76
C ALA A 71 -15.95 2.77 10.67
N GLY A 72 -16.71 1.79 10.18
CA GLY A 72 -17.66 1.98 9.08
C GLY A 72 -17.07 1.89 7.68
N ARG A 73 -15.72 1.89 7.53
CA ARG A 73 -15.03 1.64 6.25
C ARG A 73 -14.48 0.24 6.17
N ILE A 74 -13.76 -0.20 7.20
CA ILE A 74 -13.10 -1.51 7.22
C ILE A 74 -13.66 -2.35 8.36
N ALA A 75 -13.94 -3.61 8.08
CA ALA A 75 -14.35 -4.57 9.11
C ALA A 75 -13.21 -4.80 10.12
N ALA A 76 -13.55 -4.94 11.40
CA ALA A 76 -12.56 -5.03 12.47
C ALA A 76 -11.63 -6.25 12.36
N ASP A 77 -12.08 -7.34 11.73
CA ASP A 77 -11.31 -8.56 11.45
C ASP A 77 -10.42 -8.45 10.20
N HIS A 78 -10.59 -7.40 9.40
CA HIS A 78 -9.69 -7.03 8.30
C HIS A 78 -8.52 -6.15 8.77
N ILE A 79 -8.47 -5.78 10.03
CA ILE A 79 -7.33 -5.07 10.62
C ILE A 79 -6.42 -6.10 11.26
N LEU A 80 -5.34 -6.40 10.55
CA LEU A 80 -4.35 -7.41 10.90
C LEU A 80 -3.27 -6.76 11.77
N ALA A 81 -3.10 -7.26 13.00
CA ALA A 81 -2.10 -6.75 13.94
C ALA A 81 -0.83 -7.60 13.84
N GLU A 82 0.29 -7.01 13.42
CA GLU A 82 1.59 -7.67 13.44
C GLU A 82 2.08 -7.84 14.89
N PRO A 83 2.48 -9.04 15.31
CA PRO A 83 3.03 -9.28 16.64
C PRO A 83 4.40 -8.61 16.83
N ALA A 84 5.14 -8.39 15.75
CA ALA A 84 6.42 -7.70 15.75
C ALA A 84 6.66 -7.01 14.41
N ALA A 85 7.14 -5.77 14.43
CA ALA A 85 7.52 -5.04 13.22
C ALA A 85 8.78 -5.66 12.59
N ARG A 86 8.65 -6.22 11.38
CA ARG A 86 9.72 -6.91 10.62
C ARG A 86 9.87 -6.39 9.20
N ASN A 87 9.63 -5.10 8.99
CA ASN A 87 9.68 -4.42 7.69
C ASN A 87 8.63 -4.92 6.68
N THR A 88 8.70 -4.39 5.47
CA THR A 88 7.69 -4.54 4.42
C THR A 88 7.44 -5.99 4.01
N ALA A 89 8.49 -6.80 3.83
CA ALA A 89 8.34 -8.17 3.33
C ALA A 89 7.55 -9.06 4.30
N ALA A 90 7.79 -8.94 5.60
CA ALA A 90 7.05 -9.70 6.62
C ALA A 90 5.58 -9.25 6.70
N CYS A 91 5.34 -7.94 6.63
CA CYS A 91 4.00 -7.35 6.58
C CYS A 91 3.19 -7.90 5.40
N ILE A 92 3.76 -7.88 4.19
CA ILE A 92 3.13 -8.40 2.97
C ILE A 92 2.89 -9.91 3.08
N GLY A 93 3.89 -10.67 3.53
CA GLY A 93 3.77 -12.13 3.71
C GLY A 93 2.70 -12.53 4.72
N TYR A 94 2.60 -11.79 5.84
CA TYR A 94 1.55 -12.01 6.83
C TYR A 94 0.16 -11.78 6.24
N ALA A 95 -0.05 -10.66 5.55
CA ALA A 95 -1.32 -10.38 4.88
C ALA A 95 -1.65 -11.44 3.81
N ALA A 96 -0.66 -11.86 3.01
CA ALA A 96 -0.86 -12.87 1.98
C ALA A 96 -1.32 -14.22 2.57
N MET A 97 -0.71 -14.67 3.67
CA MET A 97 -1.10 -15.90 4.34
C MET A 97 -2.51 -15.84 4.93
N GLU A 98 -2.88 -14.71 5.57
CA GLU A 98 -4.21 -14.49 6.13
C GLU A 98 -5.29 -14.48 5.02
N ILE A 99 -5.04 -13.77 3.91
CA ILE A 99 -5.94 -13.69 2.78
C ILE A 99 -6.09 -15.05 2.11
N LEU A 100 -4.99 -15.71 1.79
CA LEU A 100 -4.99 -17.02 1.14
C LEU A 100 -5.76 -18.06 1.98
N HIS A 101 -5.55 -18.07 3.29
CA HIS A 101 -6.21 -19.01 4.19
C HIS A 101 -7.73 -18.79 4.29
N LYS A 102 -8.18 -17.54 4.36
CA LYS A 102 -9.58 -17.20 4.63
C LYS A 102 -10.41 -17.01 3.36
N TYR A 103 -9.82 -16.50 2.30
CA TYR A 103 -10.55 -16.00 1.12
C TYR A 103 -10.10 -16.65 -0.18
N GLY A 104 -8.99 -17.39 -0.17
CA GLY A 104 -8.42 -18.03 -1.35
C GLY A 104 -7.45 -17.14 -2.12
N ASP A 105 -7.04 -17.63 -3.28
CA ASP A 105 -6.05 -16.99 -4.14
C ASP A 105 -6.59 -15.73 -4.85
N GLY A 106 -5.68 -14.83 -5.20
CA GLY A 106 -6.02 -13.58 -5.89
C GLY A 106 -4.84 -12.63 -6.09
N VAL A 107 -5.09 -11.52 -6.76
CA VAL A 107 -4.12 -10.44 -6.92
C VAL A 107 -4.15 -9.56 -5.68
N MET A 108 -3.00 -9.38 -5.06
CA MET A 108 -2.85 -8.54 -3.88
C MET A 108 -2.17 -7.21 -4.22
N CYS A 109 -2.90 -6.10 -4.08
CA CYS A 109 -2.40 -4.74 -4.26
C CYS A 109 -1.93 -4.17 -2.93
N ILE A 110 -0.66 -3.75 -2.87
CA ILE A 110 -0.04 -3.23 -1.64
C ILE A 110 0.02 -1.72 -1.67
N PHE A 111 -0.51 -1.08 -0.64
CA PHE A 111 -0.57 0.37 -0.52
C PHE A 111 0.12 0.86 0.76
N ALA A 112 0.77 2.01 0.65
CA ALA A 112 1.25 2.73 1.84
C ALA A 112 0.12 3.63 2.37
N ALA A 113 -0.14 3.60 3.67
CA ALA A 113 -1.20 4.38 4.32
C ALA A 113 -0.97 5.91 4.30
N ASP A 114 0.22 6.35 3.96
CA ASP A 114 0.66 7.74 4.00
C ASP A 114 0.96 8.34 2.62
N ALA A 115 0.56 7.68 1.56
CA ALA A 115 0.78 8.16 0.20
C ALA A 115 -0.25 9.25 -0.17
N TYR A 116 0.25 10.46 -0.47
CA TYR A 116 -0.56 11.52 -1.07
C TYR A 116 -0.58 11.35 -2.58
N ILE A 117 -1.77 11.19 -3.14
CA ILE A 117 -1.99 11.04 -4.59
C ILE A 117 -2.78 12.25 -5.08
N ARG A 118 -2.18 13.02 -6.00
CA ARG A 118 -2.79 14.23 -6.54
C ARG A 118 -3.78 13.92 -7.66
N ASP A 119 -3.41 13.00 -8.55
CA ASP A 119 -4.22 12.58 -9.71
C ASP A 119 -4.75 11.17 -9.45
N GLU A 120 -5.95 11.09 -8.87
CA GLU A 120 -6.58 9.82 -8.52
C GLU A 120 -7.05 9.05 -9.75
N ALA A 121 -7.40 9.75 -10.85
CA ALA A 121 -7.83 9.10 -12.09
C ALA A 121 -6.65 8.37 -12.76
N GLU A 122 -5.49 9.03 -12.87
CA GLU A 122 -4.27 8.41 -13.40
C GLU A 122 -3.78 7.29 -12.48
N TYR A 123 -3.84 7.49 -11.17
CA TYR A 123 -3.51 6.43 -10.20
C TYR A 123 -4.38 5.18 -10.43
N THR A 124 -5.69 5.33 -10.53
CA THR A 124 -6.62 4.22 -10.77
C THR A 124 -6.33 3.52 -12.11
N ARG A 125 -6.05 4.31 -13.17
CA ARG A 125 -5.68 3.76 -14.48
C ARG A 125 -4.43 2.89 -14.39
N VAL A 126 -3.37 3.39 -13.76
CA VAL A 126 -2.09 2.68 -13.57
C VAL A 126 -2.28 1.42 -12.74
N MET A 127 -3.06 1.49 -11.67
CA MET A 127 -3.35 0.33 -10.82
C MET A 127 -4.09 -0.77 -11.59
N LYS A 128 -5.08 -0.42 -12.40
CA LYS A 128 -5.79 -1.38 -13.26
C LYS A 128 -4.85 -2.05 -14.26
N GLU A 129 -3.94 -1.31 -14.86
CA GLU A 129 -2.92 -1.88 -15.75
C GLU A 129 -1.94 -2.79 -15.00
N ALA A 130 -1.55 -2.44 -13.77
CA ALA A 130 -0.70 -3.28 -12.93
C ALA A 130 -1.38 -4.61 -12.57
N VAL A 131 -2.67 -4.60 -12.22
CA VAL A 131 -3.45 -5.82 -11.96
C VAL A 131 -3.49 -6.71 -13.20
N ARG A 132 -3.77 -6.13 -14.40
CA ARG A 132 -3.74 -6.90 -15.65
C ARG A 132 -2.37 -7.51 -15.94
N ALA A 133 -1.29 -6.76 -15.68
CA ALA A 133 0.07 -7.27 -15.87
C ALA A 133 0.35 -8.48 -14.96
N VAL A 134 -0.12 -8.46 -13.70
CA VAL A 134 -0.03 -9.62 -12.79
C VAL A 134 -0.81 -10.80 -13.35
N GLU A 135 -2.06 -10.60 -13.77
CA GLU A 135 -2.91 -11.66 -14.32
C GLU A 135 -2.36 -12.28 -15.61
N GLU A 136 -1.67 -11.47 -16.44
CA GLU A 136 -1.04 -11.95 -17.68
C GLU A 136 0.28 -12.70 -17.46
N THR A 137 1.05 -12.34 -16.43
CA THR A 137 2.45 -12.77 -16.30
C THR A 137 2.73 -13.62 -15.07
N ASP A 138 1.83 -13.65 -14.11
CA ASP A 138 2.03 -14.28 -12.78
C ASP A 138 3.30 -13.75 -12.07
N ALA A 139 3.66 -12.49 -12.33
CA ALA A 139 4.87 -11.86 -11.82
C ALA A 139 4.56 -10.85 -10.72
N LEU A 140 5.57 -10.56 -9.89
CA LEU A 140 5.52 -9.40 -9.01
C LEU A 140 5.65 -8.13 -9.83
N VAL A 141 4.68 -7.23 -9.70
CA VAL A 141 4.64 -5.94 -10.39
C VAL A 141 4.90 -4.82 -9.40
N THR A 142 5.73 -3.86 -9.77
CA THR A 142 5.98 -2.63 -9.01
C THR A 142 5.67 -1.41 -9.87
N ILE A 143 5.09 -0.39 -9.26
CA ILE A 143 4.78 0.88 -9.92
C ILE A 143 5.95 1.83 -9.69
N GLY A 144 6.65 2.17 -10.78
CA GLY A 144 7.73 3.14 -10.75
C GLY A 144 7.20 4.57 -10.84
N ILE A 145 7.77 5.46 -10.05
CA ILE A 145 7.51 6.91 -10.13
C ILE A 145 8.64 7.54 -10.92
N HIS A 146 8.31 8.36 -11.91
CA HIS A 146 9.33 9.08 -12.69
C HIS A 146 10.06 10.10 -11.81
N PRO A 147 11.39 9.97 -11.64
CA PRO A 147 12.13 10.88 -10.75
C PRO A 147 12.20 12.28 -11.36
N THR A 148 11.90 13.30 -10.58
CA THR A 148 12.00 14.71 -10.98
C THR A 148 13.32 15.36 -10.54
N PHE A 149 14.05 14.72 -9.63
CA PHE A 149 15.38 15.13 -9.17
C PHE A 149 16.14 13.90 -8.63
N PRO A 150 17.48 13.92 -8.58
CA PRO A 150 18.25 12.85 -7.98
C PRO A 150 18.05 12.84 -6.46
N SER A 151 17.73 11.67 -5.90
CA SER A 151 17.53 11.49 -4.46
C SER A 151 18.26 10.24 -3.99
N THR A 152 18.99 10.36 -2.90
CA THR A 152 19.64 9.22 -2.22
C THR A 152 18.69 8.49 -1.26
N GLY A 153 17.50 9.03 -1.04
CA GLY A 153 16.48 8.46 -0.14
C GLY A 153 15.59 7.40 -0.77
N TYR A 154 15.74 7.14 -2.09
CA TYR A 154 14.92 6.18 -2.84
C TYR A 154 15.75 5.19 -3.61
N GLY A 155 15.18 4.00 -3.86
CA GLY A 155 15.73 3.06 -4.83
C GLY A 155 15.36 3.48 -6.25
N TYR A 156 16.18 3.04 -7.23
CA TYR A 156 15.95 3.31 -8.65
C TYR A 156 15.75 2.02 -9.42
N ILE A 157 14.74 2.00 -10.27
CA ILE A 157 14.39 0.85 -11.11
C ILE A 157 14.97 1.08 -12.51
N ARG A 158 15.81 0.15 -12.97
CA ARG A 158 16.19 0.04 -14.37
C ARG A 158 15.30 -0.98 -15.04
N SER A 159 14.62 -0.59 -16.11
CA SER A 159 13.69 -1.45 -16.84
C SER A 159 13.98 -1.45 -18.34
N VAL A 160 13.52 -2.48 -19.03
CA VAL A 160 13.54 -2.61 -20.49
C VAL A 160 12.12 -2.63 -21.00
N GLU A 161 11.87 -1.91 -22.08
CA GLU A 161 10.58 -1.92 -22.77
C GLU A 161 10.36 -3.25 -23.48
N GLU A 162 9.12 -3.73 -23.43
CA GLU A 162 8.68 -4.86 -24.24
C GLU A 162 7.68 -4.37 -25.30
N ALA A 163 7.91 -4.76 -26.54
CA ALA A 163 7.10 -4.31 -27.66
C ALA A 163 5.62 -4.69 -27.47
N GLY A 164 4.73 -3.70 -27.61
CA GLY A 164 3.28 -3.89 -27.48
C GLY A 164 2.76 -4.06 -26.05
N LYS A 165 3.61 -3.87 -25.03
CA LYS A 165 3.21 -3.94 -23.62
C LYS A 165 3.28 -2.56 -22.97
N VAL A 166 2.36 -2.29 -22.05
CA VAL A 166 2.38 -1.08 -21.21
C VAL A 166 3.30 -1.22 -20.01
N TRP A 167 3.63 -2.45 -19.61
CA TRP A 167 4.57 -2.75 -18.54
C TRP A 167 5.98 -3.01 -19.10
N ARG A 168 6.97 -2.91 -18.23
CA ARG A 168 8.39 -3.08 -18.56
C ARG A 168 9.02 -4.14 -17.67
N LYS A 169 9.94 -4.91 -18.21
CA LYS A 169 10.69 -5.88 -17.42
C LYS A 169 11.75 -5.16 -16.58
N VAL A 170 11.71 -5.39 -15.26
CA VAL A 170 12.74 -4.88 -14.36
C VAL A 170 14.03 -5.68 -14.54
N CYS A 171 15.12 -4.98 -14.87
CA CYS A 171 16.45 -5.57 -14.99
C CYS A 171 17.23 -5.45 -13.69
N LEU A 172 17.04 -4.36 -12.97
CA LEU A 172 17.81 -4.05 -11.77
C LEU A 172 17.03 -3.09 -10.88
N LEU A 173 17.06 -3.35 -9.60
CA LEU A 173 16.59 -2.45 -8.55
C LEU A 173 17.80 -2.00 -7.73
N TYR A 174 18.18 -0.73 -7.88
CA TYR A 174 19.17 -0.11 -7.02
C TYR A 174 18.45 0.31 -5.74
N THR A 175 18.76 -0.33 -4.65
CA THR A 175 18.30 0.11 -3.32
C THR A 175 19.18 1.24 -2.83
N SER A 176 18.60 2.21 -2.10
CA SER A 176 19.42 3.17 -1.37
C SER A 176 20.28 2.40 -0.36
N PRO A 177 21.54 2.78 -0.13
CA PRO A 177 22.31 2.21 0.96
C PRO A 177 21.58 2.48 2.29
N SER A 178 21.18 1.41 2.94
CA SER A 178 20.58 1.44 4.28
C SER A 178 21.67 1.56 5.33
#